data_3c8a3fb1423bdbbcb805cbd0c7180384
#
_entry.id   3c8a3fb1423bdbbcb805cbd0c7180384
#
_cell.length_a   1.000
_cell.length_b   1.000
_cell.length_c   1.000
_cell.angle_alpha   90.00
_cell.angle_beta   90.00
_cell.angle_gamma   90.00
#
_symmetry.space_group_name_H-M   'P 1'
#
loop_
_entity.id
_entity.type
_entity.pdbx_description
1 polymer ?
#
loop_
_entity_poly.entity_id
_entity_poly.type
_entity_poly.pdbx_seq_one_letter_code
_entity_poly.pdbx_strand_id
1 'polypeptide(L)'
;MHEKHMTRAFELALQGYTQTGCPIGAVLVDNATGEVWGEGHNGLVQEGNPILHGEMAALRAAGRRTHRHDTTMYTTLQPCFMCTGAIVQFGIPRVVIGDTANASSDETIRFLRSRGIEVIVLDPTTSEAAANCIALAARFRRERPEQWLEDWGGGPNPRLRPVC
;
A
#
# COMPACT_ATOMS: atom_id res chain seq x y z
N MET A 1 14.87 -10.69 3.93
CA MET A 1 13.48 -11.18 3.67
C MET A 1 12.56 -10.05 3.20
N HIS A 2 12.47 -8.93 3.92
CA HIS A 2 11.59 -7.81 3.57
C HIS A 2 11.93 -7.18 2.22
N GLU A 3 13.21 -7.04 1.89
CA GLU A 3 13.66 -6.46 0.62
C GLU A 3 13.05 -7.18 -0.59
N LYS A 4 13.10 -8.52 -0.62
CA LYS A 4 12.55 -9.33 -1.72
C LYS A 4 11.07 -9.03 -2.01
N HIS A 5 10.23 -9.00 -0.97
CA HIS A 5 8.79 -8.79 -1.14
C HIS A 5 8.46 -7.32 -1.41
N MET A 6 9.24 -6.39 -0.86
CA MET A 6 9.09 -4.97 -1.19
C MET A 6 9.54 -4.67 -2.63
N THR A 7 10.61 -5.30 -3.11
CA THR A 7 11.00 -5.23 -4.54
C THR A 7 9.84 -5.70 -5.43
N ARG A 8 9.19 -6.82 -5.07
CA ARG A 8 8.03 -7.29 -5.82
C ARG A 8 6.86 -6.31 -5.80
N ALA A 9 6.57 -5.72 -4.65
CA ALA A 9 5.54 -4.68 -4.53
C ALA A 9 5.90 -3.46 -5.39
N PHE A 10 7.16 -3.06 -5.42
CA PHE A 10 7.65 -1.96 -6.27
C PHE A 10 7.51 -2.28 -7.78
N GLU A 11 7.84 -3.50 -8.21
CA GLU A 11 7.63 -3.92 -9.62
C GLU A 11 6.16 -3.77 -10.03
N LEU A 12 5.22 -4.14 -9.16
CA LEU A 12 3.78 -3.95 -9.39
C LEU A 12 3.39 -2.47 -9.45
N ALA A 13 3.96 -1.65 -8.57
CA ALA A 13 3.77 -0.20 -8.60
C ALA A 13 4.28 0.41 -9.92
N LEU A 14 5.45 -0.03 -10.38
CA LEU A 14 6.04 0.39 -11.64
C LEU A 14 5.19 -0.06 -12.84
N GLN A 15 4.63 -1.27 -12.79
CA GLN A 15 3.67 -1.74 -13.79
C GLN A 15 2.44 -0.82 -13.83
N GLY A 16 1.85 -0.49 -12.69
CA GLY A 16 0.72 0.44 -12.61
C GLY A 16 1.05 1.81 -13.18
N TYR A 17 2.25 2.33 -12.89
CA TYR A 17 2.75 3.59 -13.44
C TYR A 17 2.86 3.57 -14.98
N THR A 18 3.41 2.49 -15.55
CA THR A 18 3.54 2.33 -17.00
C THR A 18 2.19 2.20 -17.70
N GLN A 19 1.18 1.71 -16.99
CA GLN A 19 -0.21 1.65 -17.43
C GLN A 19 -0.98 2.94 -17.17
N THR A 20 -0.29 4.04 -16.88
CA THR A 20 -0.85 5.37 -16.61
C THR A 20 -1.62 5.51 -15.30
N GLY A 21 -1.59 4.50 -14.43
CA GLY A 21 -2.23 4.49 -13.13
C GLY A 21 -1.32 4.93 -11.97
N CYS A 22 -1.91 5.00 -10.79
CA CYS A 22 -1.22 5.36 -9.55
C CYS A 22 -0.17 4.29 -9.20
N PRO A 23 1.09 4.66 -8.88
CA PRO A 23 2.18 3.72 -8.70
C PRO A 23 2.22 3.14 -7.27
N ILE A 24 1.18 2.43 -6.90
CA ILE A 24 1.07 1.78 -5.60
C ILE A 24 0.85 0.29 -5.83
N GLY A 25 1.77 -0.52 -5.32
CA GLY A 25 1.73 -1.96 -5.39
C GLY A 25 1.75 -2.60 -4.01
N ALA A 26 1.18 -3.79 -3.89
CA ALA A 26 1.17 -4.54 -2.64
C ALA A 26 1.24 -6.05 -2.87
N VAL A 27 1.79 -6.74 -1.86
CA VAL A 27 1.95 -8.20 -1.82
C VAL A 27 1.54 -8.72 -0.46
N LEU A 28 0.64 -9.71 -0.42
CA LEU A 28 0.25 -10.42 0.80
C LEU A 28 1.00 -11.76 0.86
N VAL A 29 1.79 -11.96 1.90
CA VAL A 29 2.69 -13.11 2.04
C VAL A 29 2.33 -13.92 3.27
N ASP A 30 2.29 -15.25 3.15
CA ASP A 30 2.22 -16.18 4.25
C ASP A 30 3.56 -16.23 5.00
N ASN A 31 3.56 -16.01 6.31
CA ASN A 31 4.79 -15.92 7.10
C ASN A 31 5.46 -17.27 7.31
N ALA A 32 4.68 -18.35 7.36
CA ALA A 32 5.20 -19.69 7.63
C ALA A 32 5.93 -20.28 6.40
N THR A 33 5.39 -20.03 5.21
CA THR A 33 5.89 -20.62 3.97
C THR A 33 6.66 -19.63 3.09
N GLY A 34 6.43 -18.32 3.26
CA GLY A 34 6.93 -17.29 2.36
C GLY A 34 6.18 -17.23 1.02
N GLU A 35 5.07 -17.99 0.89
CA GLU A 35 4.23 -17.99 -0.30
C GLU A 35 3.50 -16.66 -0.47
N VAL A 36 3.45 -16.16 -1.69
CA VAL A 36 2.62 -15.01 -2.04
C VAL A 36 1.18 -15.48 -2.23
N TRP A 37 0.28 -15.06 -1.33
CA TRP A 37 -1.14 -15.38 -1.43
C TRP A 37 -1.89 -14.50 -2.40
N GLY A 38 -1.42 -13.27 -2.58
CA GLY A 38 -2.00 -12.34 -3.53
C GLY A 38 -1.14 -11.11 -3.69
N GLU A 39 -1.19 -10.53 -4.87
CA GLU A 39 -0.42 -9.35 -5.22
C GLU A 39 -1.19 -8.50 -6.23
N GLY A 40 -0.87 -7.22 -6.31
CA GLY A 40 -1.49 -6.33 -7.27
C GLY A 40 -1.03 -4.88 -7.12
N HIS A 41 -1.54 -4.05 -7.98
CA HIS A 41 -1.31 -2.61 -7.95
C HIS A 41 -2.63 -1.85 -8.00
N ASN A 42 -2.58 -0.55 -7.76
CA ASN A 42 -3.73 0.34 -7.85
C ASN A 42 -4.41 0.23 -9.22
N GLY A 43 -5.73 0.07 -9.22
CA GLY A 43 -6.57 -0.10 -10.41
C GLY A 43 -7.59 1.02 -10.62
N LEU A 44 -7.41 2.19 -9.97
CA LEU A 44 -8.30 3.33 -10.16
C LEU A 44 -8.48 3.67 -11.65
N VAL A 45 -7.39 3.80 -12.38
CA VAL A 45 -7.39 4.18 -13.80
C VAL A 45 -7.67 2.97 -14.69
N GLN A 46 -6.95 1.86 -14.47
CA GLN A 46 -7.02 0.70 -15.34
C GLN A 46 -8.37 -0.01 -15.31
N GLU A 47 -9.04 -0.03 -14.16
CA GLU A 47 -10.33 -0.69 -13.96
C GLU A 47 -11.48 0.30 -13.67
N GLY A 48 -11.20 1.61 -13.60
CA GLY A 48 -12.18 2.62 -13.20
C GLY A 48 -12.71 2.37 -11.77
N ASN A 49 -11.90 1.79 -10.90
CA ASN A 49 -12.33 1.31 -9.59
C ASN A 49 -11.66 2.08 -8.44
N PRO A 50 -12.40 3.02 -7.79
CA PRO A 50 -11.84 3.90 -6.77
C PRO A 50 -11.48 3.22 -5.46
N ILE A 51 -11.95 2.00 -5.23
CA ILE A 51 -11.59 1.23 -4.03
C ILE A 51 -10.44 0.24 -4.27
N LEU A 52 -10.00 0.08 -5.52
CA LEU A 52 -8.97 -0.88 -5.86
C LEU A 52 -7.57 -0.28 -5.68
N HIS A 53 -7.21 0.04 -4.44
CA HIS A 53 -5.85 0.35 -4.05
C HIS A 53 -4.95 -0.89 -4.13
N GLY A 54 -3.64 -0.73 -4.05
CA GLY A 54 -2.69 -1.84 -4.16
C GLY A 54 -2.97 -2.95 -3.14
N GLU A 55 -3.20 -2.60 -1.87
CA GLU A 55 -3.53 -3.55 -0.80
C GLU A 55 -4.86 -4.27 -1.06
N MET A 56 -5.86 -3.55 -1.57
CA MET A 56 -7.16 -4.13 -1.93
C MET A 56 -7.02 -5.08 -3.13
N ALA A 57 -6.16 -4.76 -4.09
CA ALA A 57 -5.84 -5.62 -5.22
C ALA A 57 -5.15 -6.91 -4.76
N ALA A 58 -4.20 -6.83 -3.83
CA ALA A 58 -3.54 -7.99 -3.23
C ALA A 58 -4.54 -8.87 -2.46
N LEU A 59 -5.45 -8.26 -1.68
CA LEU A 59 -6.50 -8.98 -0.97
C LEU A 59 -7.49 -9.65 -1.92
N ARG A 60 -7.89 -8.97 -3.01
CA ARG A 60 -8.73 -9.54 -4.07
C ARG A 60 -8.07 -10.75 -4.72
N ALA A 61 -6.79 -10.64 -5.07
CA ALA A 61 -6.02 -11.72 -5.68
C ALA A 61 -5.82 -12.91 -4.74
N ALA A 62 -5.63 -12.67 -3.43
CA ALA A 62 -5.55 -13.72 -2.42
C ALA A 62 -6.84 -14.54 -2.29
N GLY A 63 -7.97 -13.99 -2.72
CA GLY A 63 -9.26 -14.65 -2.74
C GLY A 63 -9.81 -14.98 -1.35
N ARG A 64 -10.73 -15.95 -1.33
CA ARG A 64 -11.38 -16.39 -0.09
C ARG A 64 -10.40 -17.20 0.76
N ARG A 65 -10.18 -16.75 2.00
CA ARG A 65 -9.38 -17.44 3.01
C ARG A 65 -10.15 -17.45 4.33
N THR A 66 -10.03 -18.52 5.11
CA THR A 66 -10.69 -18.62 6.42
C THR A 66 -10.13 -17.61 7.43
N HIS A 67 -8.84 -17.33 7.36
CA HIS A 67 -8.15 -16.31 8.15
C HIS A 67 -6.88 -15.82 7.42
N ARG A 68 -6.28 -14.74 7.94
CA ARG A 68 -4.99 -14.18 7.48
C ARG A 68 -4.06 -13.87 8.67
N HIS A 69 -4.24 -14.62 9.77
CA HIS A 69 -3.59 -14.34 11.05
C HIS A 69 -2.08 -14.62 11.06
N ASP A 70 -1.55 -15.23 10.02
CA ASP A 70 -0.11 -15.47 9.87
C ASP A 70 0.38 -14.94 8.51
N THR A 71 0.07 -13.69 8.22
CA THR A 71 0.48 -13.05 6.98
C THR A 71 1.15 -11.70 7.22
N THR A 72 1.87 -11.22 6.21
CA THR A 72 2.43 -9.88 6.16
C THR A 72 1.95 -9.18 4.89
N MET A 73 1.39 -7.97 5.02
CA MET A 73 1.11 -7.08 3.91
C MET A 73 2.34 -6.21 3.64
N TYR A 74 2.89 -6.32 2.45
CA TYR A 74 3.91 -5.40 1.93
C TYR A 74 3.21 -4.39 1.04
N THR A 75 3.44 -3.11 1.25
CA THR A 75 2.86 -2.03 0.45
C THR A 75 3.88 -0.94 0.17
N THR A 76 3.91 -0.46 -1.07
CA THR A 76 4.88 0.55 -1.50
C THR A 76 4.63 1.92 -0.91
N LEU A 77 3.38 2.25 -0.57
CA LEU A 77 3.00 3.48 0.11
C LEU A 77 2.30 3.16 1.43
N GLN A 78 2.41 4.04 2.41
CA GLN A 78 1.66 3.95 3.65
C GLN A 78 0.16 3.74 3.39
N PRO A 79 -0.48 2.72 3.99
CA PRO A 79 -1.90 2.45 3.79
C PRO A 79 -2.78 3.63 4.16
N CYS A 80 -3.75 3.97 3.29
CA CYS A 80 -4.82 4.92 3.61
C CYS A 80 -5.79 4.32 4.63
N PHE A 81 -6.77 5.10 5.11
CA PHE A 81 -7.75 4.61 6.09
C PHE A 81 -8.59 3.43 5.59
N MET A 82 -8.95 3.39 4.32
CA MET A 82 -9.69 2.27 3.72
C MET A 82 -8.85 0.97 3.79
N CYS A 83 -7.59 1.03 3.33
CA CYS A 83 -6.69 -0.13 3.36
C CYS A 83 -6.32 -0.52 4.79
N THR A 84 -6.10 0.46 5.67
CA THR A 84 -5.89 0.24 7.10
C THR A 84 -7.08 -0.47 7.74
N GLY A 85 -8.31 -0.05 7.43
CA GLY A 85 -9.51 -0.74 7.86
C GLY A 85 -9.59 -2.18 7.39
N ALA A 86 -9.24 -2.45 6.13
CA ALA A 86 -9.18 -3.81 5.58
C ALA A 86 -8.12 -4.67 6.29
N ILE A 87 -6.93 -4.13 6.54
CA ILE A 87 -5.85 -4.82 7.27
C ILE A 87 -6.33 -5.26 8.66
N VAL A 88 -6.97 -4.35 9.40
CA VAL A 88 -7.54 -4.63 10.73
C VAL A 88 -8.68 -5.65 10.62
N GLN A 89 -9.61 -5.43 9.69
CA GLN A 89 -10.80 -6.28 9.51
C GLN A 89 -10.43 -7.73 9.19
N PHE A 90 -9.41 -7.95 8.39
CA PHE A 90 -8.97 -9.28 8.00
C PHE A 90 -7.91 -9.88 8.93
N GLY A 91 -7.55 -9.19 10.01
CA GLY A 91 -6.65 -9.68 11.04
C GLY A 91 -5.22 -9.92 10.54
N ILE A 92 -4.72 -9.09 9.65
CA ILE A 92 -3.33 -9.15 9.15
C ILE A 92 -2.41 -8.60 10.25
N PRO A 93 -1.51 -9.42 10.83
CA PRO A 93 -0.78 -9.01 12.03
C PRO A 93 0.44 -8.13 11.77
N ARG A 94 0.89 -8.03 10.51
CA ARG A 94 2.09 -7.27 10.16
C ARG A 94 1.93 -6.52 8.84
N VAL A 95 2.41 -5.29 8.82
CA VAL A 95 2.51 -4.46 7.62
C VAL A 95 3.94 -3.96 7.46
N VAL A 96 4.49 -4.10 6.25
CA VAL A 96 5.80 -3.55 5.86
C VAL A 96 5.56 -2.47 4.82
N ILE A 97 6.08 -1.27 5.08
CA ILE A 97 5.83 -0.06 4.29
C ILE A 97 7.13 0.41 3.65
N GLY A 98 7.10 0.67 2.34
CA GLY A 98 8.24 1.21 1.58
C GLY A 98 8.36 2.73 1.66
N ASP A 99 7.24 3.45 1.58
CA ASP A 99 7.21 4.91 1.52
C ASP A 99 6.23 5.49 2.55
N THR A 100 6.75 6.34 3.44
CA THR A 100 5.99 7.20 4.33
C THR A 100 6.23 8.70 4.04
N ALA A 101 7.22 9.01 3.20
CA ALA A 101 7.59 10.39 2.88
C ALA A 101 6.55 11.09 2.01
N ASN A 102 5.81 10.33 1.20
CA ASN A 102 4.72 10.84 0.36
C ASN A 102 3.34 10.74 1.02
N ALA A 103 3.25 10.19 2.22
CA ALA A 103 2.03 10.21 3.01
C ALA A 103 1.82 11.59 3.66
N SER A 104 0.56 11.95 3.94
CA SER A 104 0.20 13.24 4.53
C SER A 104 0.34 13.29 6.06
N SER A 105 0.27 12.15 6.74
CA SER A 105 0.42 12.01 8.18
C SER A 105 0.80 10.58 8.58
N ASP A 106 1.17 10.38 9.86
CA ASP A 106 1.44 9.06 10.44
C ASP A 106 0.21 8.42 11.15
N GLU A 107 -0.96 9.01 10.99
CA GLU A 107 -2.16 8.63 11.74
C GLU A 107 -2.55 7.17 11.52
N THR A 108 -2.50 6.68 10.31
CA THR A 108 -2.82 5.28 9.99
C THR A 108 -1.81 4.31 10.58
N ILE A 109 -0.53 4.67 10.64
CA ILE A 109 0.51 3.89 11.31
C ILE A 109 0.23 3.80 12.82
N ARG A 110 -0.08 4.93 13.45
CA ARG A 110 -0.43 4.97 14.88
C ARG A 110 -1.67 4.14 15.17
N PHE A 111 -2.68 4.22 14.29
CA PHE A 111 -3.89 3.42 14.42
C PHE A 111 -3.61 1.91 14.30
N LEU A 112 -2.85 1.47 13.28
CA LEU A 112 -2.45 0.06 13.13
C LEU A 112 -1.73 -0.45 14.40
N ARG A 113 -0.75 0.31 14.90
CA ARG A 113 -0.02 -0.04 16.12
C ARG A 113 -0.92 -0.10 17.35
N SER A 114 -1.89 0.79 17.47
CA SER A 114 -2.88 0.76 18.57
C SER A 114 -3.78 -0.49 18.56
N ARG A 115 -3.90 -1.13 17.38
CA ARG A 115 -4.62 -2.39 17.20
C ARG A 115 -3.73 -3.63 17.39
N GLY A 116 -2.47 -3.46 17.81
CA GLY A 116 -1.51 -4.53 18.00
C GLY A 116 -0.87 -5.05 16.72
N ILE A 117 -1.03 -4.35 15.60
CA ILE A 117 -0.41 -4.71 14.33
C ILE A 117 1.02 -4.22 14.30
N GLU A 118 1.94 -5.11 13.98
CA GLU A 118 3.36 -4.76 13.79
C GLU A 118 3.52 -3.95 12.50
N VAL A 119 4.05 -2.73 12.63
CA VAL A 119 4.31 -1.86 11.48
C VAL A 119 5.81 -1.62 11.36
N ILE A 120 6.36 -2.10 10.26
CA ILE A 120 7.77 -1.94 9.87
C ILE A 120 7.82 -0.95 8.71
N VAL A 121 8.52 0.16 8.91
CA VAL A 121 8.85 1.10 7.84
C VAL A 121 10.28 0.82 7.41
N LEU A 122 10.50 0.54 6.13
CA LEU A 122 11.83 0.29 5.61
C LEU A 122 12.62 1.59 5.51
N ASP A 123 13.88 1.52 5.94
CA ASP A 123 14.80 2.66 5.85
C ASP A 123 15.35 2.77 4.41
N PRO A 124 15.07 3.88 3.68
CA PRO A 124 15.52 4.04 2.31
C PRO A 124 17.04 4.17 2.16
N THR A 125 17.77 4.35 3.25
CA THR A 125 19.24 4.37 3.22
C THR A 125 19.85 2.96 3.17
N THR A 126 19.07 1.94 3.53
CA THR A 126 19.50 0.53 3.57
C THR A 126 18.63 -0.40 2.73
N SER A 127 17.46 0.07 2.29
CA SER A 127 16.54 -0.65 1.40
C SER A 127 16.43 0.08 0.06
N GLU A 128 16.95 -0.54 -0.99
CA GLU A 128 16.84 -0.02 -2.36
C GLU A 128 15.38 0.02 -2.82
N ALA A 129 14.60 -0.99 -2.47
CA ALA A 129 13.18 -1.03 -2.80
C ALA A 129 12.42 0.13 -2.16
N ALA A 130 12.68 0.47 -0.90
CA ALA A 130 12.05 1.63 -0.23
C ALA A 130 12.45 2.96 -0.89
N ALA A 131 13.72 3.14 -1.23
CA ALA A 131 14.19 4.32 -1.95
C ALA A 131 13.48 4.47 -3.31
N ASN A 132 13.32 3.37 -4.03
CA ASN A 132 12.62 3.32 -5.31
C ASN A 132 11.12 3.63 -5.17
N CYS A 133 10.45 3.13 -4.12
CA CYS A 133 9.05 3.46 -3.82
C CYS A 133 8.87 4.96 -3.62
N ILE A 134 9.71 5.58 -2.79
CA ILE A 134 9.67 7.03 -2.51
C ILE A 134 9.88 7.84 -3.80
N ALA A 135 10.89 7.48 -4.58
CA ALA A 135 11.22 8.18 -5.81
C ALA A 135 10.09 8.11 -6.85
N LEU A 136 9.49 6.92 -7.02
CA LEU A 136 8.42 6.71 -8.00
C LEU A 136 7.14 7.46 -7.61
N ALA A 137 6.74 7.42 -6.34
CA ALA A 137 5.58 8.15 -5.85
C ALA A 137 5.78 9.67 -5.96
N ALA A 138 6.95 10.19 -5.58
CA ALA A 138 7.29 11.60 -5.71
C ALA A 138 7.29 12.06 -7.18
N ARG A 139 7.79 11.21 -8.09
CA ARG A 139 7.75 11.48 -9.54
C ARG A 139 6.32 11.56 -10.04
N PHE A 140 5.48 10.61 -9.71
CA PHE A 140 4.08 10.58 -10.13
C PHE A 140 3.29 11.80 -9.63
N ARG A 141 3.50 12.20 -8.36
CA ARG A 141 2.87 13.41 -7.80
C ARG A 141 3.22 14.68 -8.57
N ARG A 142 4.45 14.80 -9.09
CA ARG A 142 4.87 15.95 -9.91
C ARG A 142 4.29 15.88 -11.30
N GLU A 143 4.26 14.69 -11.91
CA GLU A 143 3.82 14.51 -13.30
C GLU A 143 2.31 14.50 -13.44
N ARG A 144 1.59 14.00 -12.42
CA ARG A 144 0.13 13.77 -12.45
C ARG A 144 -0.54 14.12 -11.13
N PRO A 145 -0.47 15.39 -10.71
CA PRO A 145 -0.97 15.80 -9.39
C PRO A 145 -2.48 15.61 -9.23
N GLU A 146 -3.26 15.83 -10.30
CA GLU A 146 -4.72 15.64 -10.26
C GLU A 146 -5.09 14.16 -10.04
N GLN A 147 -4.39 13.26 -10.73
CA GLN A 147 -4.62 11.82 -10.60
C GLN A 147 -4.19 11.29 -9.22
N TRP A 148 -3.13 11.85 -8.65
CA TRP A 148 -2.74 11.57 -7.26
C TRP A 148 -3.84 11.97 -6.27
N LEU A 149 -4.43 13.17 -6.45
CA LEU A 149 -5.52 13.64 -5.60
C LEU A 149 -6.81 12.84 -5.81
N GLU A 150 -7.08 12.38 -7.04
CA GLU A 150 -8.23 11.51 -7.34
C GLU A 150 -8.18 10.21 -6.52
N ASP A 151 -7.01 9.60 -6.36
CA ASP A 151 -6.82 8.39 -5.54
C ASP A 151 -7.16 8.62 -4.06
N TRP A 152 -7.12 9.88 -3.60
CA TRP A 152 -7.50 10.32 -2.26
C TRP A 152 -8.90 10.99 -2.22
N GLY A 153 -9.76 10.68 -3.18
CA GLY A 153 -11.12 11.23 -3.24
C GLY A 153 -11.19 12.70 -3.65
N GLY A 154 -10.20 13.20 -4.39
CA GLY A 154 -10.13 14.59 -4.85
C GLY A 154 -9.47 15.54 -3.84
N GLY A 155 -8.84 15.01 -2.80
CA GLY A 155 -8.20 15.78 -1.75
C GLY A 155 -9.12 16.09 -0.56
N PRO A 156 -8.67 16.97 0.36
CA PRO A 156 -9.42 17.26 1.58
C PRO A 156 -10.78 17.88 1.31
N ASN A 157 -11.83 17.30 1.88
CA ASN A 157 -13.14 17.93 1.89
C ASN A 157 -13.18 18.97 3.02
N PRO A 158 -13.40 20.28 2.71
CA PRO A 158 -13.39 21.34 3.72
C PRO A 158 -14.51 21.23 4.75
N ARG A 159 -15.51 20.38 4.52
CA ARG A 159 -16.61 20.11 5.46
C ARG A 159 -16.31 18.97 6.42
N LEU A 160 -15.23 18.25 6.21
CA LEU A 160 -14.81 17.12 7.05
C LEU A 160 -13.47 17.43 7.70
N ARG A 161 -13.21 16.81 8.85
CA ARG A 161 -11.85 16.80 9.39
C ARG A 161 -10.95 15.99 8.43
N PRO A 162 -9.72 16.44 8.15
CA PRO A 162 -8.79 15.68 7.32
C PRO A 162 -8.59 14.28 7.89
N VAL A 163 -8.62 13.27 7.04
CA VAL A 163 -8.43 11.86 7.44
C VAL A 163 -7.02 11.35 7.10
N CYS A 164 -6.25 12.08 6.34
CA CYS A 164 -4.83 11.78 6.03
C CYS A 164 -4.11 13.05 5.61
#